data_f3044b089be9de20929b766a7be9c247
#
_entry.id   f3044b089be9de20929b766a7be9c247
#
_cell.length_a   1.000
_cell.length_b   1.000
_cell.length_c   1.000
_cell.angle_alpha   90.00
_cell.angle_beta   90.00
_cell.angle_gamma   90.00
#
_symmetry.space_group_name_H-M   'P 1'
#
loop_
_entity.id
_entity.type
_entity.pdbx_description
1 polymer ?
#
loop_
_entity_poly.entity_id
_entity_poly.type
_entity_poly.pdbx_seq_one_letter_code
_entity_poly.pdbx_strand_id
1 'polypeptide(L)'
;SDSQVGLEEVVVIAQSVGAVLVATWIHDYAPAIRGLVLASPAFKVKLYVPLARPALALWHRLRGLFFINSYVKGRYLTHDRQRGASFNNDPLITRAIAVNILLDLYKTSERIIRDAAAITLPTQLLISGDDYVVHRQPQIDFYQRLRSPLKELHLLPGFYHDTLGEENRALAFEKMQSFISRLYANKSQKFDYQHEDCTGPSADRWRLLSGGPVPLSPVDLAYRFMRKAMKLFGTHSSGLHLGMSTGFDSGSSLDYVYQNQPQGSNAFGRLVDKIYLNSVGWRGIRQRKTHLQILIKQAVADLHAKGLAVRVVDIAAGHGRYVLDALANEPAVSDILLRDYSELNVAQGQEMIAQRGMSGRVRFEQGDAFNPEELSALTPRPTLAIVSGLYELFPENEQVK
;
A
#
# COMPACT_ATOMS: atom_id res chain seq x y z
N SER A 1 -8.05 -21.03 -11.83
CA SER A 1 -9.15 -21.95 -11.46
C SER A 1 -10.31 -21.71 -12.39
N ASP A 2 -10.80 -22.79 -13.01
CA ASP A 2 -11.90 -22.77 -13.98
C ASP A 2 -13.29 -22.64 -13.35
N SER A 3 -13.42 -21.91 -12.23
CA SER A 3 -14.71 -21.66 -11.64
C SER A 3 -15.38 -20.47 -12.37
N GLN A 4 -16.55 -20.68 -12.92
CA GLN A 4 -17.40 -19.66 -13.54
C GLN A 4 -18.00 -18.68 -12.50
N VAL A 5 -17.58 -18.75 -11.21
CA VAL A 5 -18.07 -17.94 -10.11
C VAL A 5 -17.23 -16.67 -10.01
N GLY A 6 -17.85 -15.51 -10.11
CA GLY A 6 -17.17 -14.21 -9.91
C GLY A 6 -16.66 -14.04 -8.47
N LEU A 7 -15.61 -13.23 -8.29
CA LEU A 7 -15.06 -12.97 -6.96
C LEU A 7 -16.12 -12.37 -6.01
N GLU A 8 -17.03 -11.58 -6.52
CA GLU A 8 -18.14 -10.95 -5.78
C GLU A 8 -19.15 -11.97 -5.21
N GLU A 9 -19.07 -13.22 -5.63
CA GLU A 9 -19.84 -14.33 -5.08
C GLU A 9 -19.07 -15.18 -4.07
N VAL A 10 -17.81 -14.85 -3.78
CA VAL A 10 -16.94 -15.64 -2.90
C VAL A 10 -16.97 -15.09 -1.47
N VAL A 11 -17.23 -15.96 -0.49
CA VAL A 11 -17.00 -15.69 0.94
C VAL A 11 -15.75 -16.45 1.36
N VAL A 12 -14.81 -15.77 1.98
CA VAL A 12 -13.56 -16.38 2.46
C VAL A 12 -13.68 -16.69 3.94
N ILE A 13 -13.38 -17.93 4.32
CA ILE A 13 -13.31 -18.37 5.71
C ILE A 13 -11.87 -18.72 6.05
N ALA A 14 -11.35 -18.14 7.11
CA ALA A 14 -9.97 -18.38 7.53
C ALA A 14 -9.85 -18.50 9.04
N GLN A 15 -8.89 -19.33 9.50
CA GLN A 15 -8.66 -19.57 10.92
C GLN A 15 -7.20 -19.32 11.30
N SER A 16 -6.96 -18.86 12.52
CA SER A 16 -5.64 -18.74 13.14
C SER A 16 -4.66 -17.89 12.31
N VAL A 17 -3.49 -18.41 11.94
CA VAL A 17 -2.51 -17.75 11.08
C VAL A 17 -3.08 -17.47 9.70
N GLY A 18 -3.89 -18.40 9.15
CA GLY A 18 -4.61 -18.21 7.90
C GLY A 18 -5.51 -16.97 7.93
N ALA A 19 -6.14 -16.69 9.07
CA ALA A 19 -6.96 -15.49 9.26
C ALA A 19 -6.13 -14.19 9.20
N VAL A 20 -4.89 -14.20 9.71
CA VAL A 20 -3.97 -13.06 9.59
C VAL A 20 -3.55 -12.86 8.14
N LEU A 21 -3.22 -13.94 7.42
CA LEU A 21 -2.84 -13.88 6.00
C LEU A 21 -3.98 -13.32 5.14
N VAL A 22 -5.20 -13.81 5.36
CA VAL A 22 -6.38 -13.35 4.61
C VAL A 22 -6.72 -11.90 4.95
N ALA A 23 -6.68 -11.51 6.24
CA ALA A 23 -6.88 -10.11 6.63
C ALA A 23 -5.83 -9.19 6.00
N THR A 24 -4.58 -9.64 5.89
CA THR A 24 -3.49 -8.91 5.21
C THR A 24 -3.75 -8.79 3.71
N TRP A 25 -4.14 -9.89 3.06
CA TRP A 25 -4.48 -9.88 1.64
C TRP A 25 -5.63 -8.91 1.32
N ILE A 26 -6.67 -8.91 2.16
CA ILE A 26 -7.81 -7.99 1.98
C ILE A 26 -7.38 -6.54 2.18
N HIS A 27 -6.59 -6.27 3.23
CA HIS A 27 -6.07 -4.94 3.50
C HIS A 27 -5.20 -4.40 2.36
N ASP A 28 -4.28 -5.23 1.85
CA ASP A 28 -3.26 -4.78 0.89
C ASP A 28 -3.79 -4.73 -0.56
N TYR A 29 -4.77 -5.54 -0.92
CA TYR A 29 -5.24 -5.72 -2.30
C TYR A 29 -6.72 -5.42 -2.53
N ALA A 30 -7.50 -5.20 -1.47
CA ALA A 30 -8.94 -4.91 -1.53
C ALA A 30 -9.72 -5.76 -2.57
N PRO A 31 -9.61 -7.11 -2.53
CA PRO A 31 -10.27 -7.97 -3.52
C PRO A 31 -11.79 -7.81 -3.43
N ALA A 32 -12.47 -7.84 -4.58
CA ALA A 32 -13.91 -7.69 -4.67
C ALA A 32 -14.66 -8.97 -4.25
N ILE A 33 -14.36 -9.52 -3.06
CA ILE A 33 -15.08 -10.66 -2.50
C ILE A 33 -16.34 -10.23 -1.74
N ARG A 34 -17.29 -11.16 -1.55
CA ARG A 34 -18.58 -10.87 -0.89
C ARG A 34 -18.46 -10.65 0.61
N GLY A 35 -17.59 -11.37 1.27
CA GLY A 35 -17.41 -11.25 2.73
C GLY A 35 -16.34 -12.15 3.31
N LEU A 36 -16.11 -12.00 4.59
CA LEU A 36 -15.00 -12.59 5.33
C LEU A 36 -15.47 -13.16 6.66
N VAL A 37 -15.05 -14.39 6.97
CA VAL A 37 -15.19 -15.01 8.28
C VAL A 37 -13.80 -15.33 8.83
N LEU A 38 -13.45 -14.77 9.99
CA LEU A 38 -12.19 -14.99 10.68
C LEU A 38 -12.45 -15.74 12.01
N ALA A 39 -11.92 -16.95 12.12
CA ALA A 39 -12.00 -17.75 13.32
C ALA A 39 -10.69 -17.72 14.10
N SER A 40 -10.73 -17.27 15.35
CA SER A 40 -9.58 -17.15 16.27
C SER A 40 -8.30 -16.66 15.60
N PRO A 41 -8.32 -15.48 14.93
CA PRO A 41 -7.16 -14.97 14.20
C PRO A 41 -5.94 -14.80 15.10
N ALA A 42 -4.79 -15.29 14.63
CA ALA A 42 -3.54 -15.31 15.38
C ALA A 42 -2.84 -13.93 15.45
N PHE A 43 -3.59 -12.88 15.75
CA PHE A 43 -3.06 -11.51 15.84
C PHE A 43 -2.01 -11.35 16.95
N LYS A 44 -2.08 -12.15 18.00
CA LYS A 44 -1.06 -12.19 19.05
C LYS A 44 -1.00 -13.55 19.69
N VAL A 45 0.07 -14.30 19.41
CA VAL A 45 0.32 -15.61 19.99
C VAL A 45 0.75 -15.47 21.46
N LYS A 46 0.28 -16.36 22.32
CA LYS A 46 0.69 -16.43 23.74
C LYS A 46 2.07 -17.11 23.79
N LEU A 47 3.10 -16.42 24.24
CA LEU A 47 4.45 -17.00 24.35
C LEU A 47 4.75 -17.61 25.72
N TYR A 48 3.92 -17.38 26.73
CA TYR A 48 4.04 -17.91 28.12
C TYR A 48 5.41 -17.67 28.80
N VAL A 49 6.37 -17.02 28.10
CA VAL A 49 7.70 -16.66 28.62
C VAL A 49 7.82 -15.14 28.61
N PRO A 50 8.05 -14.51 29.75
CA PRO A 50 8.26 -13.06 29.82
C PRO A 50 9.39 -12.62 28.90
N LEU A 51 9.22 -11.48 28.22
CA LEU A 51 10.21 -10.89 27.32
C LEU A 51 10.68 -11.78 26.15
N ALA A 52 9.95 -12.90 25.87
CA ALA A 52 10.33 -13.82 24.79
C ALA A 52 10.47 -13.10 23.43
N ARG A 53 9.52 -12.24 23.07
CA ARG A 53 9.56 -11.53 21.78
C ARG A 53 10.80 -10.65 21.60
N PRO A 54 11.16 -9.72 22.50
CA PRO A 54 12.39 -8.94 22.36
C PRO A 54 13.66 -9.80 22.43
N ALA A 55 13.69 -10.85 23.25
CA ALA A 55 14.80 -11.78 23.29
C ALA A 55 15.00 -12.53 21.98
N LEU A 56 13.92 -13.05 21.39
CA LEU A 56 13.93 -13.70 20.07
C LEU A 56 14.39 -12.74 18.97
N ALA A 57 13.91 -11.48 18.99
CA ALA A 57 14.31 -10.46 18.01
C ALA A 57 15.79 -10.11 18.11
N LEU A 58 16.31 -9.94 19.33
CA LEU A 58 17.74 -9.68 19.56
C LEU A 58 18.58 -10.87 19.10
N TRP A 59 18.20 -12.08 19.47
CA TRP A 59 18.93 -13.29 19.10
C TRP A 59 18.91 -13.54 17.60
N HIS A 60 17.77 -13.30 16.94
CA HIS A 60 17.67 -13.35 15.50
C HIS A 60 18.58 -12.34 14.80
N ARG A 61 18.68 -11.14 15.34
CA ARG A 61 19.59 -10.10 14.80
C ARG A 61 21.05 -10.49 14.92
N LEU A 62 21.45 -11.20 15.98
CA LEU A 62 22.83 -11.57 16.25
C LEU A 62 23.26 -12.87 15.54
N ARG A 63 22.35 -13.84 15.45
CA ARG A 63 22.68 -15.20 15.00
C ARG A 63 22.05 -15.57 13.65
N GLY A 64 21.17 -14.73 13.11
CA GLY A 64 20.43 -15.03 11.89
C GLY A 64 19.25 -16.00 12.12
N LEU A 65 18.89 -16.73 11.10
CA LEU A 65 17.73 -17.64 11.13
C LEU A 65 17.98 -18.83 12.08
N PHE A 66 17.02 -19.07 12.97
CA PHE A 66 16.94 -20.27 13.79
C PHE A 66 15.49 -20.69 14.01
N PHE A 67 15.29 -21.88 14.59
CA PHE A 67 13.98 -22.47 14.79
C PHE A 67 13.72 -22.65 16.29
N ILE A 68 12.45 -22.49 16.68
CA ILE A 68 11.94 -22.79 18.01
C ILE A 68 10.84 -23.84 17.91
N ASN A 69 10.74 -24.70 18.91
CA ASN A 69 9.68 -25.69 18.94
C ASN A 69 8.38 -25.08 19.47
N SER A 70 7.30 -25.31 18.72
CA SER A 70 5.96 -24.95 19.14
C SER A 70 5.54 -25.74 20.39
N TYR A 71 4.96 -25.04 21.37
CA TYR A 71 4.33 -25.68 22.53
C TYR A 71 2.91 -26.19 22.23
N VAL A 72 2.36 -25.84 21.07
CA VAL A 72 0.97 -26.18 20.71
C VAL A 72 0.84 -27.69 20.50
N LYS A 73 -0.11 -28.28 21.24
CA LYS A 73 -0.48 -29.69 21.18
C LYS A 73 -1.98 -29.80 20.96
N GLY A 74 -2.46 -30.90 20.40
CA GLY A 74 -3.87 -31.12 20.10
C GLY A 74 -4.81 -30.82 21.28
N ARG A 75 -4.39 -31.17 22.51
CA ARG A 75 -5.15 -30.90 23.76
C ARG A 75 -5.37 -29.40 24.08
N TYR A 76 -4.62 -28.50 23.47
CA TYR A 76 -4.77 -27.03 23.61
C TYR A 76 -5.57 -26.42 22.48
N LEU A 77 -5.91 -27.22 21.46
CA LEU A 77 -6.61 -26.76 20.28
C LEU A 77 -8.09 -27.04 20.35
N THR A 78 -8.51 -28.20 20.87
CA THR A 78 -9.89 -28.65 20.82
C THR A 78 -10.19 -29.68 21.93
N HIS A 79 -11.44 -29.79 22.33
CA HIS A 79 -11.96 -30.85 23.17
C HIS A 79 -12.19 -32.15 22.39
N ASP A 80 -12.31 -32.10 21.06
CA ASP A 80 -12.42 -33.27 20.20
C ASP A 80 -11.11 -34.08 20.24
N ARG A 81 -11.15 -35.23 20.95
CA ARG A 81 -9.96 -36.08 21.10
C ARG A 81 -9.43 -36.65 19.81
N GLN A 82 -10.32 -37.00 18.88
CA GLN A 82 -9.92 -37.53 17.56
C GLN A 82 -9.21 -36.46 16.77
N ARG A 83 -9.74 -35.27 16.73
CA ARG A 83 -9.13 -34.11 16.07
C ARG A 83 -7.78 -33.74 16.69
N GLY A 84 -7.70 -33.72 18.01
CA GLY A 84 -6.45 -33.46 18.73
C GLY A 84 -5.39 -34.54 18.51
N ALA A 85 -5.77 -35.82 18.40
CA ALA A 85 -4.86 -36.91 18.05
C ALA A 85 -4.38 -36.79 16.57
N SER A 86 -5.28 -36.47 15.65
CA SER A 86 -4.95 -36.22 14.25
C SER A 86 -3.89 -35.13 14.12
N PHE A 87 -4.09 -33.95 14.77
CA PHE A 87 -3.11 -32.87 14.78
C PHE A 87 -1.73 -33.30 15.30
N ASN A 88 -1.70 -34.13 16.35
CA ASN A 88 -0.43 -34.58 16.94
C ASN A 88 0.35 -35.55 16.03
N ASN A 89 -0.32 -36.29 15.18
CA ASN A 89 0.22 -37.38 14.37
C ASN A 89 0.33 -36.99 12.88
N ASP A 90 -0.14 -35.84 12.47
CA ASP A 90 -0.07 -35.37 11.08
C ASP A 90 1.39 -35.05 10.69
N PRO A 91 1.96 -35.75 9.71
CA PRO A 91 3.34 -35.55 9.27
C PRO A 91 3.58 -34.20 8.58
N LEU A 92 2.52 -33.54 8.12
CA LEU A 92 2.60 -32.22 7.49
C LEU A 92 2.68 -31.07 8.52
N ILE A 93 2.39 -31.34 9.78
CA ILE A 93 2.45 -30.35 10.84
C ILE A 93 3.83 -30.34 11.47
N THR A 94 4.67 -29.39 11.08
CA THR A 94 5.97 -29.17 11.71
C THR A 94 5.84 -28.47 13.05
N ARG A 95 6.64 -28.92 14.03
CA ARG A 95 6.73 -28.28 15.35
C ARG A 95 7.80 -27.20 15.39
N ALA A 96 8.74 -27.24 14.48
CA ALA A 96 9.80 -26.25 14.35
C ALA A 96 9.27 -25.02 13.61
N ILE A 97 9.24 -23.89 14.28
CA ILE A 97 8.80 -22.60 13.72
C ILE A 97 10.03 -21.73 13.52
N ALA A 98 10.23 -21.22 12.32
CA ALA A 98 11.27 -20.26 12.03
C ALA A 98 10.97 -18.94 12.74
N VAL A 99 11.96 -18.41 13.47
CA VAL A 99 11.77 -17.21 14.32
C VAL A 99 11.41 -15.97 13.52
N ASN A 100 11.95 -15.81 12.32
CA ASN A 100 11.58 -14.70 11.44
C ASN A 100 10.07 -14.72 11.10
N ILE A 101 9.49 -15.89 10.81
CA ILE A 101 8.04 -16.02 10.52
C ILE A 101 7.23 -15.59 11.74
N LEU A 102 7.62 -16.02 12.95
CA LEU A 102 6.91 -15.61 14.17
C LEU A 102 7.02 -14.11 14.42
N LEU A 103 8.19 -13.51 14.24
CA LEU A 103 8.40 -12.06 14.42
C LEU A 103 7.65 -11.25 13.36
N ASP A 104 7.63 -11.71 12.12
CA ASP A 104 6.93 -11.04 11.03
C ASP A 104 5.40 -11.20 11.18
N LEU A 105 4.91 -12.31 11.73
CA LEU A 105 3.50 -12.46 12.11
C LEU A 105 3.08 -11.38 13.11
N TYR A 106 3.89 -11.10 14.14
CA TYR A 106 3.60 -10.01 15.10
C TYR A 106 3.57 -8.65 14.43
N LYS A 107 4.57 -8.32 13.60
CA LYS A 107 4.63 -7.03 12.89
C LYS A 107 3.43 -6.84 11.96
N THR A 108 3.11 -7.88 11.19
CA THR A 108 1.97 -7.88 10.28
C THR A 108 0.66 -7.70 11.04
N SER A 109 0.46 -8.45 12.11
CA SER A 109 -0.74 -8.35 12.95
C SER A 109 -0.89 -6.97 13.58
N GLU A 110 0.18 -6.38 14.12
CA GLU A 110 0.16 -5.02 14.67
C GLU A 110 -0.20 -3.97 13.62
N ARG A 111 0.30 -4.14 12.38
CA ARG A 111 -0.06 -3.28 11.24
C ARG A 111 -1.53 -3.42 10.91
N ILE A 112 -2.02 -4.63 10.72
CA ILE A 112 -3.42 -4.90 10.33
C ILE A 112 -4.41 -4.44 11.41
N ILE A 113 -4.13 -4.66 12.68
CA ILE A 113 -4.99 -4.16 13.78
C ILE A 113 -5.02 -2.64 13.80
N ARG A 114 -3.86 -1.99 13.65
CA ARG A 114 -3.78 -0.53 13.67
C ARG A 114 -4.57 0.10 12.53
N ASP A 115 -4.54 -0.54 11.35
CA ASP A 115 -5.11 -0.06 10.11
C ASP A 115 -6.36 -0.84 9.67
N ALA A 116 -7.03 -1.51 10.60
CA ALA A 116 -8.23 -2.32 10.32
C ALA A 116 -9.38 -1.51 9.70
N ALA A 117 -9.39 -0.18 9.87
CA ALA A 117 -10.36 0.70 9.25
C ALA A 117 -10.31 0.69 7.71
N ALA A 118 -9.18 0.31 7.10
CA ALA A 118 -9.08 0.11 5.65
C ALA A 118 -9.86 -1.12 5.15
N ILE A 119 -10.28 -2.02 6.04
CA ILE A 119 -11.09 -3.20 5.70
C ILE A 119 -12.56 -2.83 5.81
N THR A 120 -13.21 -2.71 4.65
CA THR A 120 -14.62 -2.31 4.51
C THR A 120 -15.55 -3.47 4.12
N LEU A 121 -14.99 -4.64 3.84
CA LEU A 121 -15.78 -5.83 3.49
C LEU A 121 -16.63 -6.32 4.68
N PRO A 122 -17.83 -6.86 4.42
CA PRO A 122 -18.60 -7.56 5.44
C PRO A 122 -17.76 -8.61 6.15
N THR A 123 -17.65 -8.50 7.48
CA THR A 123 -16.71 -9.32 8.26
C THR A 123 -17.34 -9.89 9.52
N GLN A 124 -17.24 -11.20 9.70
CA GLN A 124 -17.58 -11.88 10.94
C GLN A 124 -16.33 -12.36 11.65
N LEU A 125 -16.23 -12.10 12.97
CA LEU A 125 -15.21 -12.65 13.86
C LEU A 125 -15.83 -13.68 14.81
N LEU A 126 -15.23 -14.87 14.82
CA LEU A 126 -15.50 -15.92 15.81
C LEU A 126 -14.31 -16.01 16.76
N ILE A 127 -14.50 -15.71 18.03
CA ILE A 127 -13.46 -15.72 19.06
C ILE A 127 -13.68 -16.87 20.01
N SER A 128 -12.71 -17.77 20.10
CA SER A 128 -12.71 -18.84 21.09
C SER A 128 -12.52 -18.28 22.50
N GLY A 129 -13.42 -18.65 23.41
CA GLY A 129 -13.47 -18.10 24.76
C GLY A 129 -12.31 -18.52 25.63
N ASP A 130 -11.87 -19.77 25.52
CA ASP A 130 -10.83 -20.37 26.35
C ASP A 130 -9.60 -20.77 25.53
N ASP A 131 -9.23 -19.88 24.58
CA ASP A 131 -8.11 -20.08 23.68
C ASP A 131 -6.76 -20.08 24.41
N TYR A 132 -6.01 -21.18 24.31
CA TYR A 132 -4.66 -21.32 24.89
C TYR A 132 -3.55 -20.83 23.97
N VAL A 133 -3.83 -20.52 22.71
CA VAL A 133 -2.82 -20.20 21.70
C VAL A 133 -2.70 -18.71 21.42
N VAL A 134 -3.83 -17.99 21.36
CA VAL A 134 -3.84 -16.57 21.01
C VAL A 134 -4.54 -15.71 22.07
N HIS A 135 -4.16 -14.44 22.10
CA HIS A 135 -4.81 -13.46 22.97
C HIS A 135 -6.13 -12.97 22.36
N ARG A 136 -7.16 -12.82 23.21
CA ARG A 136 -8.48 -12.33 22.82
C ARG A 136 -8.47 -10.83 22.48
N GLN A 137 -7.82 -10.00 23.31
CA GLN A 137 -7.91 -8.54 23.18
C GLN A 137 -7.53 -8.01 21.81
N PRO A 138 -6.44 -8.44 21.14
CA PRO A 138 -6.10 -7.97 19.80
C PRO A 138 -7.17 -8.29 18.73
N GLN A 139 -7.94 -9.35 18.92
CA GLN A 139 -9.06 -9.70 18.02
C GLN A 139 -10.23 -8.72 18.21
N ILE A 140 -10.52 -8.34 19.47
CA ILE A 140 -11.52 -7.33 19.79
C ILE A 140 -11.10 -5.95 19.28
N ASP A 141 -9.84 -5.58 19.46
CA ASP A 141 -9.28 -4.31 18.98
C ASP A 141 -9.39 -4.20 17.45
N PHE A 142 -9.09 -5.28 16.74
CA PHE A 142 -9.27 -5.37 15.30
C PHE A 142 -10.74 -5.15 14.91
N TYR A 143 -11.67 -5.89 15.54
CA TYR A 143 -13.12 -5.76 15.28
C TYR A 143 -13.64 -4.34 15.51
N GLN A 144 -13.23 -3.71 16.60
CA GLN A 144 -13.68 -2.35 16.93
C GLN A 144 -13.27 -1.35 15.88
N ARG A 145 -12.08 -1.52 15.29
CA ARG A 145 -11.51 -0.64 14.29
C ARG A 145 -12.01 -0.88 12.87
N LEU A 146 -12.58 -2.07 12.59
CA LEU A 146 -13.17 -2.36 11.29
C LEU A 146 -14.24 -1.34 10.90
N ARG A 147 -14.21 -0.89 9.64
CA ARG A 147 -15.21 0.01 9.06
C ARG A 147 -16.22 -0.68 8.17
N SER A 148 -16.29 -2.00 8.25
CA SER A 148 -17.29 -2.78 7.55
C SER A 148 -18.72 -2.32 7.90
N PRO A 149 -19.59 -2.11 6.91
CA PRO A 149 -21.01 -1.78 7.12
C PRO A 149 -21.78 -2.93 7.78
N LEU A 150 -21.31 -4.15 7.61
CA LEU A 150 -21.84 -5.34 8.25
C LEU A 150 -20.72 -6.09 8.94
N LYS A 151 -20.61 -5.93 10.25
CA LYS A 151 -19.61 -6.64 11.06
C LYS A 151 -20.24 -7.31 12.28
N GLU A 152 -19.78 -8.52 12.58
CA GLU A 152 -20.24 -9.30 13.70
C GLU A 152 -19.08 -9.84 14.49
N LEU A 153 -19.26 -9.94 15.81
CA LEU A 153 -18.34 -10.58 16.71
C LEU A 153 -19.10 -11.58 17.60
N HIS A 154 -18.66 -12.82 17.57
CA HIS A 154 -19.20 -13.86 18.44
C HIS A 154 -18.08 -14.39 19.32
N LEU A 155 -18.23 -14.21 20.64
CA LEU A 155 -17.43 -14.88 21.63
C LEU A 155 -18.06 -16.26 21.91
N LEU A 156 -17.30 -17.33 21.73
CA LEU A 156 -17.72 -18.72 21.91
C LEU A 156 -17.14 -19.25 23.23
N PRO A 157 -17.90 -19.18 24.34
CA PRO A 157 -17.44 -19.67 25.64
C PRO A 157 -17.08 -21.16 25.58
N GLY A 158 -16.04 -21.58 26.28
CA GLY A 158 -15.59 -22.95 26.30
C GLY A 158 -14.83 -23.43 25.08
N PHE A 159 -14.79 -22.67 24.00
CA PHE A 159 -14.04 -23.05 22.78
C PHE A 159 -12.53 -22.85 22.95
N TYR A 160 -11.76 -23.84 22.55
CA TYR A 160 -10.30 -23.73 22.40
C TYR A 160 -9.94 -23.18 21.02
N HIS A 161 -8.66 -23.14 20.69
CA HIS A 161 -8.15 -22.42 19.52
C HIS A 161 -8.67 -22.92 18.16
N ASP A 162 -8.90 -24.21 17.99
CA ASP A 162 -9.44 -24.77 16.75
C ASP A 162 -10.97 -24.59 16.67
N THR A 163 -11.39 -23.33 16.55
CA THR A 163 -12.81 -22.91 16.56
C THR A 163 -13.69 -23.76 15.64
N LEU A 164 -13.20 -24.06 14.43
CA LEU A 164 -13.95 -24.83 13.43
C LEU A 164 -13.79 -26.36 13.57
N GLY A 165 -12.85 -26.79 14.39
CA GLY A 165 -12.62 -28.19 14.73
C GLY A 165 -12.96 -28.55 16.16
N GLU A 166 -13.70 -27.68 16.87
CA GLU A 166 -14.13 -27.92 18.24
C GLU A 166 -15.22 -28.99 18.32
N GLU A 167 -15.37 -29.63 19.46
CA GLU A 167 -16.43 -30.64 19.71
C GLU A 167 -17.81 -30.03 19.44
N ASN A 168 -18.06 -28.85 19.98
CA ASN A 168 -19.31 -28.11 19.81
C ASN A 168 -19.34 -27.17 18.63
N ARG A 169 -18.54 -27.43 17.57
CA ARG A 169 -18.41 -26.60 16.36
C ARG A 169 -19.72 -26.24 15.65
N ALA A 170 -20.78 -27.01 15.90
CA ALA A 170 -22.11 -26.72 15.34
C ALA A 170 -22.58 -25.29 15.66
N LEU A 171 -22.25 -24.77 16.86
CA LEU A 171 -22.55 -23.38 17.23
C LEU A 171 -21.81 -22.38 16.35
N ALA A 172 -20.52 -22.61 16.07
CA ALA A 172 -19.73 -21.76 15.19
C ALA A 172 -20.31 -21.79 13.76
N PHE A 173 -20.65 -22.97 13.24
CA PHE A 173 -21.23 -23.13 11.92
C PHE A 173 -22.62 -22.47 11.80
N GLU A 174 -23.47 -22.54 12.81
CA GLU A 174 -24.75 -21.81 12.85
C GLU A 174 -24.54 -20.30 12.66
N LYS A 175 -23.58 -19.71 13.40
CA LYS A 175 -23.27 -18.28 13.29
C LYS A 175 -22.74 -17.93 11.90
N MET A 176 -21.85 -18.75 11.35
CA MET A 176 -21.31 -18.58 10.00
C MET A 176 -22.42 -18.68 8.95
N GLN A 177 -23.26 -19.70 9.02
CA GLN A 177 -24.36 -19.90 8.07
C GLN A 177 -25.33 -18.72 8.10
N SER A 178 -25.72 -18.25 9.28
CA SER A 178 -26.58 -17.09 9.45
C SER A 178 -25.97 -15.84 8.81
N PHE A 179 -24.68 -15.56 9.04
CA PHE A 179 -23.96 -14.44 8.45
C PHE A 179 -23.90 -14.55 6.93
N ILE A 180 -23.47 -15.70 6.40
CA ILE A 180 -23.36 -15.96 4.96
C ILE A 180 -24.72 -15.82 4.28
N SER A 181 -25.79 -16.36 4.86
CA SER A 181 -27.13 -16.23 4.31
C SER A 181 -27.56 -14.77 4.18
N ARG A 182 -27.22 -13.93 5.17
CA ARG A 182 -27.49 -12.48 5.10
C ARG A 182 -26.68 -11.77 4.02
N LEU A 183 -25.43 -12.19 3.79
CA LEU A 183 -24.62 -11.65 2.71
C LEU A 183 -25.23 -11.89 1.34
N TYR A 184 -25.80 -13.08 1.12
CA TYR A 184 -26.44 -13.41 -0.15
C TYR A 184 -27.86 -12.85 -0.29
N ALA A 185 -28.57 -12.62 0.82
CA ALA A 185 -29.89 -11.97 0.80
C ALA A 185 -29.79 -10.47 0.46
N ASN A 186 -28.68 -9.82 0.79
CA ASN A 186 -28.46 -8.40 0.50
C ASN A 186 -27.66 -8.23 -0.80
N LYS A 187 -28.09 -7.29 -1.66
CA LYS A 187 -27.26 -6.87 -2.78
C LYS A 187 -25.95 -6.31 -2.24
N SER A 188 -24.82 -6.64 -2.90
CA SER A 188 -23.52 -6.07 -2.58
C SER A 188 -23.60 -4.54 -2.57
N GLN A 189 -23.46 -3.92 -1.41
CA GLN A 189 -23.31 -2.47 -1.32
C GLN A 189 -21.91 -2.12 -1.79
N LYS A 190 -21.80 -1.34 -2.87
CA LYS A 190 -20.52 -0.71 -3.20
C LYS A 190 -20.22 0.31 -2.11
N PHE A 191 -19.07 0.17 -1.50
CA PHE A 191 -18.61 1.12 -0.50
C PHE A 191 -18.26 2.44 -1.20
N ASP A 192 -18.74 3.56 -0.66
CA ASP A 192 -18.38 4.89 -1.13
C ASP A 192 -17.14 5.39 -0.39
N TYR A 193 -16.02 5.43 -1.08
CA TYR A 193 -14.74 5.91 -0.56
C TYR A 193 -14.58 7.43 -0.65
N GLN A 194 -15.59 8.16 -1.10
CA GLN A 194 -15.47 9.59 -1.38
C GLN A 194 -15.00 10.41 -0.16
N HIS A 195 -15.40 10.00 1.04
CA HIS A 195 -15.10 10.70 2.30
C HIS A 195 -14.12 9.93 3.21
N GLU A 196 -13.37 8.97 2.66
CA GLU A 196 -12.38 8.20 3.45
C GLU A 196 -11.17 9.04 3.91
N ASP A 197 -10.88 10.13 3.25
CA ASP A 197 -9.90 11.15 3.64
C ASP A 197 -10.27 11.90 4.93
N CYS A 198 -11.56 11.97 5.26
CA CYS A 198 -12.06 12.71 6.43
C CYS A 198 -11.92 11.92 7.73
N THR A 199 -11.73 10.60 7.67
CA THR A 199 -11.80 9.72 8.84
C THR A 199 -10.79 8.58 8.74
N GLY A 200 -10.45 7.98 9.89
CA GLY A 200 -9.54 6.84 9.96
C GLY A 200 -8.08 7.16 10.26
N PRO A 201 -7.25 6.11 10.45
CA PRO A 201 -5.86 6.28 10.89
C PRO A 201 -5.00 7.13 9.95
N SER A 202 -5.23 7.03 8.65
CA SER A 202 -4.49 7.82 7.64
C SER A 202 -4.85 9.31 7.73
N ALA A 203 -6.14 9.64 7.85
CA ALA A 203 -6.61 11.01 8.06
C ALA A 203 -6.09 11.60 9.37
N ASP A 204 -6.13 10.82 10.46
CA ASP A 204 -5.63 11.26 11.77
C ASP A 204 -4.11 11.49 11.74
N ARG A 205 -3.37 10.62 11.05
CA ARG A 205 -1.93 10.78 10.88
C ARG A 205 -1.60 12.00 10.01
N TRP A 206 -2.36 12.21 8.95
CA TRP A 206 -2.20 13.42 8.12
C TRP A 206 -2.44 14.70 8.92
N ARG A 207 -3.53 14.77 9.70
CA ARG A 207 -3.81 15.92 10.59
C ARG A 207 -2.69 16.16 11.59
N LEU A 208 -2.16 15.09 12.19
CA LEU A 208 -1.03 15.19 13.12
C LEU A 208 0.23 15.74 12.43
N LEU A 209 0.54 15.29 11.24
CA LEU A 209 1.74 15.70 10.51
C LEU A 209 1.59 17.11 9.91
N SER A 210 0.41 17.47 9.42
CA SER A 210 0.13 18.79 8.84
C SER A 210 0.19 19.92 9.87
N GLY A 211 -0.08 19.63 11.15
CA GLY A 211 0.08 20.56 12.26
C GLY A 211 1.53 20.98 12.56
N GLY A 212 2.50 20.30 11.94
CA GLY A 212 3.92 20.55 12.16
C GLY A 212 4.44 20.05 13.53
N PRO A 213 5.73 20.15 13.79
CA PRO A 213 6.30 19.75 15.06
C PRO A 213 5.96 20.74 16.18
N VAL A 214 5.79 20.21 17.39
CA VAL A 214 5.59 21.04 18.59
C VAL A 214 6.76 22.03 18.72
N PRO A 215 6.49 23.34 18.88
CA PRO A 215 7.54 24.35 19.00
C PRO A 215 8.55 24.01 20.11
N LEU A 216 9.84 24.23 19.82
CA LEU A 216 10.97 23.94 20.73
C LEU A 216 11.17 22.46 21.11
N SER A 217 10.40 21.53 20.52
CA SER A 217 10.69 20.10 20.67
C SER A 217 12.02 19.73 20.01
N PRO A 218 12.67 18.61 20.43
CA PRO A 218 13.88 18.12 19.76
C PRO A 218 13.70 17.95 18.23
N VAL A 219 12.49 17.58 17.80
CA VAL A 219 12.12 17.45 16.39
C VAL A 219 12.08 18.81 15.70
N ASP A 220 11.45 19.83 16.32
CA ASP A 220 11.44 21.19 15.77
C ASP A 220 12.84 21.78 15.66
N LEU A 221 13.67 21.60 16.68
CA LEU A 221 15.07 22.04 16.66
C LEU A 221 15.88 21.35 15.55
N ALA A 222 15.69 20.05 15.36
CA ALA A 222 16.31 19.30 14.27
C ALA A 222 15.87 19.83 12.89
N TYR A 223 14.59 20.10 12.69
CA TYR A 223 14.08 20.69 11.45
C TYR A 223 14.59 22.12 11.22
N ARG A 224 14.71 22.94 12.28
CA ARG A 224 15.30 24.29 12.16
C ARG A 224 16.76 24.22 11.77
N PHE A 225 17.52 23.32 12.40
CA PHE A 225 18.91 23.08 12.03
C PHE A 225 19.04 22.62 10.58
N MET A 226 18.25 21.62 10.18
CA MET A 226 18.26 21.09 8.82
C MET A 226 17.93 22.17 7.79
N ARG A 227 16.91 23.01 8.04
CA ARG A 227 16.57 24.14 7.14
C ARG A 227 17.71 25.16 7.03
N LYS A 228 18.41 25.47 8.12
CA LYS A 228 19.59 26.36 8.08
C LYS A 228 20.73 25.73 7.27
N ALA A 229 21.00 24.45 7.50
CA ALA A 229 22.01 23.71 6.74
C ALA A 229 21.67 23.67 5.23
N MET A 230 20.43 23.38 4.87
CA MET A 230 19.98 23.38 3.46
C MET A 230 20.14 24.76 2.81
N LYS A 231 19.83 25.87 3.53
CA LYS A 231 20.04 27.21 3.01
C LYS A 231 21.53 27.52 2.81
N LEU A 232 22.40 27.12 3.76
CA LEU A 232 23.83 27.34 3.67
C LEU A 232 24.48 26.54 2.53
N PHE A 233 24.15 25.26 2.41
CA PHE A 233 24.71 24.39 1.37
C PHE A 233 24.02 24.55 0.01
N GLY A 234 22.76 25.01 0.01
CA GLY A 234 21.98 25.25 -1.20
C GLY A 234 22.57 26.30 -2.14
N THR A 235 23.39 27.23 -1.61
CA THR A 235 24.07 28.22 -2.45
C THR A 235 25.10 27.60 -3.42
N HIS A 236 25.59 26.40 -3.13
CA HIS A 236 26.59 25.70 -3.92
C HIS A 236 26.04 24.45 -4.64
N SER A 237 24.90 23.96 -4.21
CA SER A 237 24.25 22.78 -4.75
C SER A 237 23.12 23.16 -5.69
N SER A 238 23.20 22.76 -6.97
CA SER A 238 22.16 23.04 -7.96
C SER A 238 20.84 22.35 -7.59
N GLY A 239 20.89 21.10 -7.09
CA GLY A 239 19.70 20.35 -6.70
C GLY A 239 18.96 20.95 -5.50
N LEU A 240 19.69 21.35 -4.46
CA LEU A 240 19.08 22.00 -3.29
C LEU A 240 18.55 23.40 -3.67
N HIS A 241 19.28 24.17 -4.46
CA HIS A 241 18.85 25.48 -4.93
C HIS A 241 17.54 25.37 -5.73
N LEU A 242 17.48 24.45 -6.67
CA LEU A 242 16.31 24.19 -7.49
C LEU A 242 15.11 23.77 -6.61
N GLY A 243 15.29 22.81 -5.71
CA GLY A 243 14.23 22.36 -4.82
C GLY A 243 13.71 23.45 -3.87
N MET A 244 14.60 24.36 -3.41
CA MET A 244 14.18 25.47 -2.56
C MET A 244 13.46 26.60 -3.34
N SER A 245 13.75 26.77 -4.64
CA SER A 245 13.16 27.81 -5.48
C SER A 245 11.85 27.40 -6.15
N THR A 246 11.73 26.13 -6.56
CA THR A 246 10.57 25.62 -7.31
C THR A 246 9.71 24.63 -6.55
N GLY A 247 10.17 24.15 -5.37
CA GLY A 247 9.57 23.05 -4.64
C GLY A 247 10.31 21.73 -4.94
N PHE A 248 10.47 20.87 -3.91
CA PHE A 248 11.14 19.57 -4.07
C PHE A 248 10.29 18.54 -4.83
N ASP A 249 9.01 18.78 -4.94
CA ASP A 249 8.00 18.02 -5.69
C ASP A 249 7.69 18.62 -7.08
N SER A 250 8.33 19.72 -7.44
CA SER A 250 8.13 20.37 -8.76
C SER A 250 8.67 19.50 -9.91
N GLY A 251 8.08 19.68 -11.10
CA GLY A 251 8.54 19.05 -12.34
C GLY A 251 10.03 19.29 -12.63
N SER A 252 10.53 20.49 -12.35
CA SER A 252 11.93 20.84 -12.51
C SER A 252 12.85 20.09 -11.55
N SER A 253 12.46 19.98 -10.27
CA SER A 253 13.21 19.21 -9.27
C SER A 253 13.22 17.72 -9.61
N LEU A 254 12.09 17.16 -10.02
CA LEU A 254 11.99 15.76 -10.42
C LEU A 254 12.81 15.49 -11.69
N ASP A 255 12.82 16.41 -12.65
CA ASP A 255 13.64 16.27 -13.86
C ASP A 255 15.13 16.25 -13.54
N TYR A 256 15.60 17.11 -12.64
CA TYR A 256 16.97 17.12 -12.15
C TYR A 256 17.34 15.77 -11.49
N VAL A 257 16.44 15.23 -10.67
CA VAL A 257 16.61 13.91 -10.06
C VAL A 257 16.65 12.79 -11.09
N TYR A 258 15.84 12.87 -12.14
CA TYR A 258 15.82 11.90 -13.23
C TYR A 258 17.11 11.90 -14.06
N GLN A 259 17.72 13.07 -14.24
CA GLN A 259 19.03 13.21 -14.91
C GLN A 259 20.15 12.59 -14.08
N ASN A 260 20.06 12.66 -12.76
CA ASN A 260 21.03 12.10 -11.79
C ASN A 260 22.47 12.57 -12.02
N GLN A 261 22.64 13.83 -12.42
CA GLN A 261 23.95 14.44 -12.69
C GLN A 261 24.22 15.57 -11.70
N PRO A 262 25.25 15.44 -10.82
CA PRO A 262 25.62 16.51 -9.90
C PRO A 262 26.17 17.74 -10.67
N GLN A 263 25.50 18.89 -10.54
CA GLN A 263 25.81 20.13 -11.29
C GLN A 263 26.16 21.31 -10.37
N GLY A 264 26.59 21.04 -9.12
CA GLY A 264 26.96 22.10 -8.19
C GLY A 264 28.07 23.03 -8.71
N SER A 265 28.02 24.30 -8.31
CA SER A 265 28.86 25.39 -8.82
C SER A 265 30.37 25.17 -8.66
N ASN A 266 30.79 24.31 -7.75
CA ASN A 266 32.19 23.96 -7.48
C ASN A 266 32.31 22.49 -7.02
N ALA A 267 33.52 22.02 -6.71
CA ALA A 267 33.76 20.63 -6.27
C ALA A 267 32.96 20.26 -5.01
N PHE A 268 32.86 21.18 -4.05
CA PHE A 268 32.06 20.99 -2.84
C PHE A 268 30.55 20.92 -3.18
N GLY A 269 30.05 21.84 -3.99
CA GLY A 269 28.63 21.83 -4.43
C GLY A 269 28.27 20.55 -5.18
N ARG A 270 29.17 20.05 -6.06
CA ARG A 270 28.97 18.73 -6.71
C ARG A 270 28.96 17.56 -5.73
N LEU A 271 29.76 17.61 -4.66
CA LEU A 271 29.70 16.60 -3.60
C LEU A 271 28.37 16.65 -2.85
N VAL A 272 27.90 17.86 -2.52
CA VAL A 272 26.58 18.03 -1.88
C VAL A 272 25.47 17.53 -2.78
N ASP A 273 25.49 17.85 -4.06
CA ASP A 273 24.53 17.33 -5.05
C ASP A 273 24.57 15.80 -5.15
N LYS A 274 25.77 15.22 -5.14
CA LYS A 274 25.91 13.76 -5.15
C LYS A 274 25.27 13.12 -3.92
N ILE A 275 25.41 13.70 -2.74
CA ILE A 275 24.78 13.23 -1.50
C ILE A 275 23.25 13.41 -1.61
N TYR A 276 22.79 14.58 -2.05
CA TYR A 276 21.38 14.89 -2.27
C TYR A 276 20.71 13.89 -3.21
N LEU A 277 21.26 13.71 -4.40
CA LEU A 277 20.74 12.78 -5.43
C LEU A 277 20.78 11.30 -4.98
N ASN A 278 21.68 10.93 -4.08
CA ASN A 278 21.78 9.57 -3.54
C ASN A 278 20.96 9.35 -2.26
N SER A 279 20.16 10.32 -1.80
CA SER A 279 19.23 10.12 -0.70
C SER A 279 18.22 9.02 -1.04
N VAL A 280 17.70 8.35 -0.02
CA VAL A 280 16.78 7.20 -0.21
C VAL A 280 15.53 7.58 -1.00
N GLY A 281 14.98 8.79 -0.77
CA GLY A 281 13.81 9.31 -1.49
C GLY A 281 14.09 9.44 -2.99
N TRP A 282 15.19 10.12 -3.36
CA TRP A 282 15.53 10.34 -4.77
C TRP A 282 15.92 9.07 -5.53
N ARG A 283 16.51 8.10 -4.85
CA ARG A 283 16.72 6.77 -5.43
C ARG A 283 15.37 6.07 -5.72
N GLY A 284 14.41 6.20 -4.79
CA GLY A 284 13.06 5.69 -4.98
C GLY A 284 12.34 6.36 -6.17
N ILE A 285 12.46 7.67 -6.32
CA ILE A 285 11.90 8.44 -7.44
C ILE A 285 12.49 7.98 -8.79
N ARG A 286 13.80 7.74 -8.87
CA ARG A 286 14.41 7.17 -10.10
C ARG A 286 13.95 5.74 -10.37
N GLN A 287 13.76 4.93 -9.34
CA GLN A 287 13.20 3.59 -9.50
C GLN A 287 11.74 3.65 -9.99
N ARG A 288 10.94 4.57 -9.46
CA ARG A 288 9.57 4.84 -9.94
C ARG A 288 9.59 5.18 -11.43
N LYS A 289 10.50 6.07 -11.88
CA LYS A 289 10.66 6.38 -13.32
C LYS A 289 10.85 5.11 -14.15
N THR A 290 11.76 4.22 -13.74
CA THR A 290 12.01 2.97 -14.45
C THR A 290 10.77 2.07 -14.52
N HIS A 291 10.05 1.93 -13.43
CA HIS A 291 8.80 1.16 -13.40
C HIS A 291 7.72 1.77 -14.30
N LEU A 292 7.56 3.09 -14.26
CA LEU A 292 6.60 3.80 -15.14
C LEU A 292 6.91 3.57 -16.62
N GLN A 293 8.18 3.64 -17.01
CA GLN A 293 8.59 3.39 -18.39
C GLN A 293 8.25 1.96 -18.83
N ILE A 294 8.43 0.98 -17.97
CA ILE A 294 8.04 -0.43 -18.25
C ILE A 294 6.52 -0.53 -18.41
N LEU A 295 5.75 0.05 -17.46
CA LEU A 295 4.29 0.00 -17.50
C LEU A 295 3.71 0.71 -18.72
N ILE A 296 4.26 1.87 -19.10
CA ILE A 296 3.85 2.60 -20.31
C ILE A 296 4.05 1.72 -21.55
N LYS A 297 5.23 1.10 -21.70
CA LYS A 297 5.51 0.23 -22.85
C LYS A 297 4.58 -1.00 -22.88
N GLN A 298 4.30 -1.61 -21.73
CA GLN A 298 3.35 -2.71 -21.63
C GLN A 298 1.94 -2.28 -22.05
N ALA A 299 1.46 -1.13 -21.54
CA ALA A 299 0.13 -0.61 -21.89
C ALA A 299 0.02 -0.28 -23.39
N VAL A 300 1.07 0.28 -23.99
CA VAL A 300 1.14 0.53 -25.44
C VAL A 300 1.05 -0.78 -26.22
N ALA A 301 1.82 -1.80 -25.81
CA ALA A 301 1.80 -3.11 -26.48
C ALA A 301 0.42 -3.78 -26.38
N ASP A 302 -0.23 -3.71 -25.19
CA ASP A 302 -1.55 -4.29 -24.95
C ASP A 302 -2.64 -3.60 -25.80
N LEU A 303 -2.61 -2.27 -25.89
CA LEU A 303 -3.54 -1.52 -26.72
C LEU A 303 -3.34 -1.82 -28.21
N HIS A 304 -2.09 -1.85 -28.67
CA HIS A 304 -1.74 -2.19 -30.04
C HIS A 304 -2.18 -3.61 -30.42
N ALA A 305 -1.95 -4.58 -29.53
CA ALA A 305 -2.39 -5.98 -29.71
C ALA A 305 -3.93 -6.11 -29.83
N LYS A 306 -4.67 -5.18 -29.22
CA LYS A 306 -6.13 -5.10 -29.34
C LYS A 306 -6.59 -4.35 -30.59
N GLY A 307 -5.70 -3.93 -31.47
CA GLY A 307 -6.00 -3.17 -32.68
C GLY A 307 -6.46 -1.73 -32.43
N LEU A 308 -6.17 -1.17 -31.23
CA LEU A 308 -6.55 0.19 -30.90
C LEU A 308 -5.45 1.18 -31.31
N ALA A 309 -5.84 2.33 -31.84
CA ALA A 309 -4.90 3.42 -32.06
C ALA A 309 -4.38 3.94 -30.71
N VAL A 310 -3.06 3.94 -30.53
CA VAL A 310 -2.45 4.36 -29.27
C VAL A 310 -2.21 5.86 -29.28
N ARG A 311 -3.00 6.56 -28.48
CA ARG A 311 -2.90 8.01 -28.23
C ARG A 311 -2.71 8.25 -26.73
N VAL A 312 -1.60 8.86 -26.38
CA VAL A 312 -1.18 9.01 -24.97
C VAL A 312 -1.44 10.44 -24.51
N VAL A 313 -2.01 10.59 -23.32
CA VAL A 313 -2.00 11.85 -22.58
C VAL A 313 -1.29 11.67 -21.26
N ASP A 314 -0.43 12.58 -20.88
CA ASP A 314 0.18 12.66 -19.55
C ASP A 314 -0.31 13.95 -18.87
N ILE A 315 -1.04 13.77 -17.78
CA ILE A 315 -1.63 14.85 -17.01
C ILE A 315 -0.69 15.19 -15.86
N ALA A 316 -0.26 16.45 -15.74
CA ALA A 316 0.78 16.90 -14.83
C ALA A 316 2.16 16.26 -15.12
N ALA A 317 2.58 16.38 -16.37
CA ALA A 317 3.74 15.69 -16.93
C ALA A 317 5.10 16.17 -16.37
N GLY A 318 5.16 17.30 -15.66
CA GLY A 318 6.41 17.98 -15.32
C GLY A 318 7.12 18.41 -16.61
N HIS A 319 8.36 17.97 -16.81
CA HIS A 319 9.03 18.15 -18.12
C HIS A 319 8.74 17.02 -19.14
N GLY A 320 7.99 15.99 -18.75
CA GLY A 320 7.61 14.87 -19.62
C GLY A 320 8.74 13.87 -19.91
N ARG A 321 9.92 14.00 -19.30
CA ARG A 321 11.12 13.20 -19.61
C ARG A 321 10.84 11.69 -19.60
N TYR A 322 10.13 11.18 -18.62
CA TYR A 322 9.92 9.73 -18.48
C TYR A 322 9.03 9.15 -19.59
N VAL A 323 8.04 9.93 -20.07
CA VAL A 323 7.20 9.57 -21.22
C VAL A 323 8.00 9.62 -22.51
N LEU A 324 8.76 10.73 -22.72
CA LEU A 324 9.60 10.90 -23.89
C LEU A 324 10.66 9.80 -23.99
N ASP A 325 11.31 9.44 -22.85
CA ASP A 325 12.26 8.32 -22.81
C ASP A 325 11.59 6.96 -23.10
N ALA A 326 10.39 6.73 -22.58
CA ALA A 326 9.67 5.48 -22.80
C ALA A 326 9.24 5.28 -24.24
N LEU A 327 8.77 6.37 -24.88
CA LEU A 327 8.09 6.33 -26.18
C LEU A 327 8.94 6.83 -27.35
N ALA A 328 10.23 7.12 -27.15
CA ALA A 328 11.12 7.61 -28.20
C ALA A 328 11.08 6.75 -29.47
N ASN A 329 11.11 5.43 -29.31
CA ASN A 329 11.21 4.46 -30.40
C ASN A 329 9.95 3.55 -30.48
N GLU A 330 8.77 4.05 -30.08
CA GLU A 330 7.52 3.29 -30.13
C GLU A 330 6.66 3.72 -31.32
N PRO A 331 6.75 2.99 -32.46
CA PRO A 331 6.03 3.37 -33.66
C PRO A 331 4.50 3.18 -33.57
N ALA A 332 4.05 2.35 -32.64
CA ALA A 332 2.63 2.10 -32.39
C ALA A 332 1.90 3.33 -31.82
N VAL A 333 2.64 4.31 -31.28
CA VAL A 333 2.07 5.51 -30.68
C VAL A 333 1.92 6.59 -31.74
N SER A 334 0.68 6.96 -32.04
CA SER A 334 0.34 7.93 -33.08
C SER A 334 0.36 9.38 -32.61
N ASP A 335 0.03 9.63 -31.35
CA ASP A 335 -0.06 10.99 -30.78
C ASP A 335 0.29 10.95 -29.28
N ILE A 336 1.06 11.95 -28.82
CA ILE A 336 1.43 12.13 -27.42
C ILE A 336 1.12 13.56 -27.03
N LEU A 337 0.23 13.75 -26.06
CA LEU A 337 -0.07 15.02 -25.45
C LEU A 337 0.47 15.05 -24.03
N LEU A 338 1.42 15.95 -23.76
CA LEU A 338 1.88 16.27 -22.43
C LEU A 338 1.15 17.52 -21.95
N ARG A 339 0.70 17.53 -20.70
CA ARG A 339 0.05 18.69 -20.08
C ARG A 339 0.68 18.98 -18.73
N ASP A 340 0.80 20.25 -18.40
CA ASP A 340 1.21 20.68 -17.07
C ASP A 340 0.60 22.06 -16.77
N TYR A 341 0.35 22.36 -15.50
CA TYR A 341 -0.16 23.66 -15.06
C TYR A 341 0.91 24.75 -15.17
N SER A 342 2.18 24.39 -14.95
CA SER A 342 3.30 25.33 -14.91
C SER A 342 3.81 25.69 -16.30
N GLU A 343 3.75 26.97 -16.66
CA GLU A 343 4.33 27.49 -17.89
C GLU A 343 5.83 27.14 -18.03
N LEU A 344 6.57 27.15 -16.91
CA LEU A 344 7.97 26.76 -16.92
C LEU A 344 8.16 25.30 -17.32
N ASN A 345 7.35 24.39 -16.80
CA ASN A 345 7.41 22.97 -17.15
C ASN A 345 7.05 22.76 -18.64
N VAL A 346 6.04 23.47 -19.13
CA VAL A 346 5.62 23.43 -20.52
C VAL A 346 6.77 23.90 -21.46
N ALA A 347 7.38 25.04 -21.16
CA ALA A 347 8.49 25.58 -21.97
C ALA A 347 9.70 24.63 -22.00
N GLN A 348 10.09 24.09 -20.85
CA GLN A 348 11.20 23.12 -20.75
C GLN A 348 10.89 21.80 -21.46
N GLY A 349 9.65 21.34 -21.35
CA GLY A 349 9.20 20.14 -22.07
C GLY A 349 9.16 20.33 -23.58
N GLN A 350 8.70 21.47 -24.07
CA GLN A 350 8.72 21.82 -25.53
C GLN A 350 10.15 21.86 -26.05
N GLU A 351 11.09 22.47 -25.31
CA GLU A 351 12.50 22.47 -25.68
C GLU A 351 13.05 21.03 -25.76
N MET A 352 12.74 20.20 -24.77
CA MET A 352 13.16 18.78 -24.74
C MET A 352 12.58 17.99 -25.93
N ILE A 353 11.33 18.21 -26.30
CA ILE A 353 10.67 17.59 -27.45
C ILE A 353 11.43 17.99 -28.75
N ALA A 354 11.76 19.28 -28.91
CA ALA A 354 12.50 19.78 -30.07
C ALA A 354 13.92 19.17 -30.16
N GLN A 355 14.65 19.15 -29.03
CA GLN A 355 15.99 18.56 -28.95
C GLN A 355 16.01 17.07 -29.33
N ARG A 356 14.91 16.35 -29.09
CA ARG A 356 14.78 14.93 -29.43
C ARG A 356 14.20 14.65 -30.81
N GLY A 357 13.86 15.68 -31.55
CA GLY A 357 13.24 15.54 -32.87
C GLY A 357 11.85 14.93 -32.87
N MET A 358 11.10 15.05 -31.72
CA MET A 358 9.79 14.41 -31.53
C MET A 358 8.61 15.34 -31.87
N SER A 359 8.82 16.57 -32.30
CA SER A 359 7.77 17.59 -32.52
C SER A 359 6.69 17.18 -33.53
N GLY A 360 6.93 16.18 -34.35
CA GLY A 360 5.94 15.69 -35.34
C GLY A 360 4.82 14.82 -34.70
N ARG A 361 5.00 14.31 -33.46
CA ARG A 361 4.04 13.43 -32.82
C ARG A 361 3.82 13.73 -31.33
N VAL A 362 4.55 14.69 -30.77
CA VAL A 362 4.42 15.08 -29.34
C VAL A 362 4.06 16.55 -29.28
N ARG A 363 3.00 16.84 -28.54
CA ARG A 363 2.57 18.20 -28.20
C ARG A 363 2.69 18.40 -26.71
N PHE A 364 3.00 19.62 -26.28
CA PHE A 364 2.96 19.99 -24.88
C PHE A 364 2.13 21.26 -24.73
N GLU A 365 1.07 21.17 -23.94
CA GLU A 365 0.09 22.23 -23.73
C GLU A 365 -0.02 22.56 -22.24
N GLN A 366 -0.23 23.84 -21.92
CA GLN A 366 -0.59 24.23 -20.56
C GLN A 366 -2.03 23.77 -20.28
N GLY A 367 -2.29 23.24 -19.09
CA GLY A 367 -3.64 22.83 -18.70
C GLY A 367 -3.75 22.41 -17.26
N ASP A 368 -4.94 22.61 -16.71
CA ASP A 368 -5.27 22.21 -15.35
C ASP A 368 -5.68 20.73 -15.31
N ALA A 369 -5.00 19.95 -14.45
CA ALA A 369 -5.30 18.55 -14.24
C ALA A 369 -6.65 18.30 -13.53
N PHE A 370 -7.21 19.32 -12.90
CA PHE A 370 -8.48 19.28 -12.16
C PHE A 370 -9.64 19.95 -12.93
N ASN A 371 -9.43 20.37 -14.17
CA ASN A 371 -10.49 20.93 -15.00
C ASN A 371 -11.16 19.82 -15.85
N PRO A 372 -12.35 19.32 -15.45
CA PRO A 372 -13.01 18.21 -16.14
C PRO A 372 -13.50 18.62 -17.55
N GLU A 373 -13.80 19.90 -17.77
CA GLU A 373 -14.24 20.40 -19.06
C GLU A 373 -13.09 20.33 -20.08
N GLU A 374 -11.89 20.80 -19.71
CA GLU A 374 -10.70 20.69 -20.55
C GLU A 374 -10.33 19.23 -20.82
N LEU A 375 -10.36 18.36 -19.80
CA LEU A 375 -10.02 16.94 -19.94
C LEU A 375 -11.01 16.21 -20.86
N SER A 376 -12.29 16.54 -20.76
CA SER A 376 -13.33 15.92 -21.61
C SER A 376 -13.28 16.39 -23.07
N ALA A 377 -12.76 17.58 -23.33
CA ALA A 377 -12.63 18.19 -24.66
C ALA A 377 -11.37 17.74 -25.42
N LEU A 378 -10.49 16.92 -24.83
CA LEU A 378 -9.26 16.50 -25.47
C LEU A 378 -9.50 15.82 -26.85
N THR A 379 -8.83 16.36 -27.87
CA THR A 379 -8.94 15.88 -29.25
C THR A 379 -7.55 15.75 -29.88
N PRO A 380 -7.21 14.58 -30.46
CA PRO A 380 -7.98 13.34 -30.52
C PRO A 380 -8.14 12.70 -29.14
N ARG A 381 -9.22 11.98 -28.91
CA ARG A 381 -9.49 11.35 -27.60
C ARG A 381 -8.38 10.36 -27.24
N PRO A 382 -7.72 10.50 -26.08
CA PRO A 382 -6.65 9.60 -25.67
C PRO A 382 -7.16 8.17 -25.40
N THR A 383 -6.30 7.19 -25.65
CA THR A 383 -6.55 5.77 -25.33
C THR A 383 -5.72 5.29 -24.15
N LEU A 384 -4.67 6.05 -23.80
CA LEU A 384 -3.84 5.83 -22.61
C LEU A 384 -3.68 7.16 -21.88
N ALA A 385 -4.17 7.25 -20.66
CA ALA A 385 -3.94 8.37 -19.76
C ALA A 385 -2.89 8.00 -18.70
N ILE A 386 -1.96 8.89 -18.45
CA ILE A 386 -0.91 8.79 -17.45
C ILE A 386 -1.11 9.91 -16.43
N VAL A 387 -1.08 9.58 -15.16
CA VAL A 387 -1.02 10.52 -14.04
C VAL A 387 -0.01 9.98 -13.04
N SER A 388 1.09 10.68 -12.83
CA SER A 388 2.14 10.21 -11.94
C SER A 388 2.66 11.31 -11.04
N GLY A 389 2.46 11.14 -9.72
CA GLY A 389 2.99 12.07 -8.74
C GLY A 389 2.12 13.29 -8.49
N LEU A 390 0.87 13.29 -8.94
CA LEU A 390 -0.05 14.41 -8.75
C LEU A 390 -0.99 14.18 -7.55
N TYR A 391 -1.77 13.11 -7.58
CA TYR A 391 -2.85 12.93 -6.62
C TYR A 391 -2.37 12.71 -5.17
N GLU A 392 -1.16 12.20 -4.98
CA GLU A 392 -0.54 12.08 -3.67
C GLU A 392 -0.24 13.43 -2.98
N LEU A 393 -0.28 14.55 -3.71
CA LEU A 393 -0.07 15.90 -3.18
C LEU A 393 -1.35 16.50 -2.57
N PHE A 394 -2.50 15.90 -2.87
CA PHE A 394 -3.81 16.40 -2.44
C PHE A 394 -4.42 15.46 -1.41
N PRO A 395 -4.70 15.96 -0.20
CA PRO A 395 -5.24 15.11 0.88
C PRO A 395 -6.74 14.85 0.77
N GLU A 396 -7.44 15.56 -0.10
CA GLU A 396 -8.91 15.55 -0.20
C GLU A 396 -9.34 14.70 -1.39
N ASN A 397 -10.07 13.62 -1.12
CA ASN A 397 -10.57 12.72 -2.16
C ASN A 397 -11.50 13.43 -3.16
N GLU A 398 -12.23 14.44 -2.71
CA GLU A 398 -13.13 15.22 -3.56
C GLU A 398 -12.37 15.97 -4.66
N GLN A 399 -11.14 16.38 -4.43
CA GLN A 399 -10.28 17.02 -5.43
C GLN A 399 -9.71 16.01 -6.44
N VAL A 400 -9.59 14.75 -6.05
CA VAL A 400 -8.96 13.69 -6.86
C VAL A 400 -9.99 12.96 -7.74
N LYS A 401 -11.27 12.99 -7.37
CA LYS A 401 -12.36 12.30 -8.07
C LYS A 401 -12.82 13.07 -9.31
#